data_234f5c2aca3407a0cae74aea01d3ffb1
#
_entry.id   234f5c2aca3407a0cae74aea01d3ffb1
#
_cell.length_a   1.000
_cell.length_b   1.000
_cell.length_c   1.000
_cell.angle_alpha   90.00
_cell.angle_beta   90.00
_cell.angle_gamma   90.00
#
_symmetry.space_group_name_H-M   'P 1'
#
loop_
_entity.id
_entity.type
_entity.pdbx_description
1 polymer ?
#
loop_
_entity_poly.entity_id
_entity_poly.type
_entity_poly.pdbx_seq_one_letter_code
_entity_poly.pdbx_strand_id
1 'polypeptide(L)'
;MMEMLKWGAAAMLLTLFATVQAAAEGDAGRGKTLFSRCSSCHAVTEQNKVGPHLSGVFGRPAGTVAGARYSKAMTASGMTWDEQTLDAFLTEPTRVLPGTTMAARLPNPRDRADVIAYLKTLASP
;
A
#
# COMPACT_ATOMS: atom_id res chain seq x y z
N MET A 1 -71.18 18.54 17.80
CA MET A 1 -70.18 18.67 16.69
C MET A 1 -68.84 18.29 17.27
N MET A 2 -68.30 17.12 16.93
CA MET A 2 -66.98 16.68 17.35
C MET A 2 -66.01 16.91 16.21
N GLU A 3 -65.13 17.84 16.36
CA GLU A 3 -64.00 18.01 15.45
C GLU A 3 -62.92 16.96 15.72
N MET A 4 -62.74 16.09 14.75
CA MET A 4 -61.66 15.10 14.77
C MET A 4 -60.36 15.79 14.46
N LEU A 5 -59.50 15.95 15.47
CA LEU A 5 -58.11 16.41 15.32
C LEU A 5 -57.31 15.30 14.67
N LYS A 6 -56.95 15.47 13.40
CA LYS A 6 -56.02 14.56 12.70
C LYS A 6 -54.61 14.90 13.10
N TRP A 7 -54.03 14.03 13.92
CA TRP A 7 -52.62 14.05 14.22
C TRP A 7 -51.86 13.47 13.04
N GLY A 8 -51.26 14.34 12.26
CA GLY A 8 -50.30 13.93 11.23
C GLY A 8 -48.98 13.50 11.86
N ALA A 9 -48.70 12.23 11.84
CA ALA A 9 -47.40 11.71 12.21
C ALA A 9 -46.42 12.05 11.09
N ALA A 10 -45.59 13.08 11.28
CA ALA A 10 -44.47 13.35 10.42
C ALA A 10 -43.37 12.33 10.72
N ALA A 11 -43.24 11.34 9.87
CA ALA A 11 -42.16 10.39 9.93
C ALA A 11 -40.88 11.09 9.46
N MET A 12 -40.03 11.44 10.42
CA MET A 12 -38.71 12.04 10.15
C MET A 12 -37.76 10.89 9.75
N LEU A 13 -37.58 10.73 8.44
CA LEU A 13 -36.57 9.83 7.87
C LEU A 13 -35.18 10.39 8.19
N LEU A 14 -34.55 9.87 9.23
CA LEU A 14 -33.11 10.06 9.45
C LEU A 14 -32.36 9.26 8.40
N THR A 15 -31.93 9.94 7.35
CA THR A 15 -30.94 9.39 6.42
C THR A 15 -29.59 9.38 7.13
N LEU A 16 -29.13 8.22 7.57
CA LEU A 16 -27.75 8.03 7.99
C LEU A 16 -26.86 8.15 6.74
N PHE A 17 -26.21 9.29 6.59
CA PHE A 17 -25.07 9.41 5.68
C PHE A 17 -23.91 8.70 6.33
N ALA A 18 -23.64 7.48 5.90
CA ALA A 18 -22.36 6.82 6.19
C ALA A 18 -21.26 7.61 5.49
N THR A 19 -20.52 8.41 6.24
CA THR A 19 -19.30 9.05 5.74
C THR A 19 -18.27 7.94 5.56
N VAL A 20 -18.05 7.53 4.32
CA VAL A 20 -16.88 6.70 3.97
C VAL A 20 -15.67 7.60 4.16
N GLN A 21 -14.98 7.43 5.28
CA GLN A 21 -13.70 8.09 5.52
C GLN A 21 -12.68 7.44 4.60
N ALA A 22 -12.27 8.15 3.54
CA ALA A 22 -11.15 7.75 2.72
C ALA A 22 -9.91 7.70 3.62
N ALA A 23 -9.14 6.59 3.57
CA ALA A 23 -7.85 6.53 4.23
C ALA A 23 -7.00 7.70 3.74
N ALA A 24 -6.35 8.42 4.65
CA ALA A 24 -5.47 9.53 4.29
C ALA A 24 -4.39 9.02 3.34
N GLU A 25 -4.29 9.60 2.15
CA GLU A 25 -3.20 9.31 1.22
C GLU A 25 -1.87 9.69 1.84
N GLY A 26 -0.82 8.89 1.56
CA GLY A 26 0.52 9.16 2.02
C GLY A 26 1.14 10.36 1.29
N ASP A 27 2.15 10.93 1.90
CA ASP A 27 2.95 12.03 1.36
C ASP A 27 4.13 11.46 0.56
N ALA A 28 4.07 11.54 -0.76
CA ALA A 28 5.13 11.05 -1.65
C ALA A 28 6.45 11.79 -1.46
N GLY A 29 6.44 13.07 -1.14
CA GLY A 29 7.64 13.86 -0.87
C GLY A 29 8.36 13.37 0.39
N ARG A 30 7.63 13.12 1.46
CA ARG A 30 8.18 12.53 2.67
C ARG A 30 8.62 11.08 2.42
N GLY A 31 7.86 10.32 1.64
CA GLY A 31 8.21 8.97 1.22
C GLY A 31 9.53 8.90 0.46
N LYS A 32 9.80 9.87 -0.40
CA LYS A 32 11.10 9.99 -1.09
C LYS A 32 12.24 10.17 -0.10
N THR A 33 12.07 10.99 0.93
CA THR A 33 13.07 11.17 1.98
C THR A 33 13.29 9.86 2.78
N LEU A 34 12.20 9.18 3.15
CA LEU A 34 12.26 7.90 3.86
C LEU A 34 12.88 6.78 3.01
N PHE A 35 12.82 6.89 1.70
CA PHE A 35 13.39 5.91 0.77
C PHE A 35 14.90 5.75 0.94
N SER A 36 15.59 6.68 1.59
CA SER A 36 17.00 6.52 1.95
C SER A 36 17.29 5.23 2.70
N ARG A 37 16.32 4.69 3.44
CA ARG A 37 16.40 3.40 4.13
C ARG A 37 16.36 2.18 3.18
N CYS A 38 15.97 2.39 1.95
CA CYS A 38 15.75 1.35 0.93
C CYS A 38 16.82 1.40 -0.17
N SER A 39 17.44 2.55 -0.38
CA SER A 39 18.28 2.85 -1.53
C SER A 39 19.62 2.10 -1.56
N SER A 40 20.07 1.53 -0.43
CA SER A 40 21.25 0.67 -0.42
C SER A 40 21.01 -0.65 -1.16
N CYS A 41 19.78 -1.13 -1.21
CA CYS A 41 19.40 -2.39 -1.85
C CYS A 41 18.52 -2.24 -3.08
N HIS A 42 17.83 -1.11 -3.24
CA HIS A 42 16.89 -0.88 -4.33
C HIS A 42 17.20 0.41 -5.07
N ALA A 43 17.30 0.34 -6.38
CA ALA A 43 17.31 1.52 -7.23
C ALA A 43 15.90 1.93 -7.65
N VAL A 44 15.71 3.19 -7.98
CA VAL A 44 14.46 3.72 -8.57
C VAL A 44 14.54 3.80 -10.10
N THR A 45 15.69 3.49 -10.66
CA THR A 45 15.91 3.29 -12.08
C THR A 45 15.70 1.82 -12.45
N GLU A 46 15.98 1.42 -13.67
CA GLU A 46 15.86 0.01 -14.09
C GLU A 46 17.05 -0.87 -13.68
N GLN A 47 17.95 -0.35 -12.87
CA GLN A 47 19.11 -1.10 -12.41
C GLN A 47 18.80 -1.94 -11.18
N ASN A 48 18.99 -3.25 -11.29
CA ASN A 48 18.96 -4.14 -10.13
C ASN A 48 20.21 -3.96 -9.26
N LYS A 49 20.02 -4.04 -7.95
CA LYS A 49 21.09 -4.02 -6.94
C LYS A 49 21.02 -5.33 -6.13
N VAL A 50 21.18 -5.25 -4.83
CA VAL A 50 20.96 -6.41 -3.95
C VAL A 50 19.51 -6.89 -4.09
N GLY A 51 18.56 -5.96 -4.12
CA GLY A 51 17.17 -6.22 -4.46
C GLY A 51 16.81 -5.78 -5.89
N PRO A 52 15.60 -6.10 -6.34
CA PRO A 52 15.10 -5.65 -7.64
C PRO A 52 14.93 -4.13 -7.65
N HIS A 53 15.00 -3.54 -8.86
CA HIS A 53 14.64 -2.13 -9.01
C HIS A 53 13.15 -1.92 -8.69
N LEU A 54 12.82 -0.74 -8.20
CA LEU A 54 11.45 -0.39 -7.79
C LEU A 54 10.71 0.51 -8.78
N SER A 55 11.35 0.90 -9.90
CA SER A 55 10.60 1.53 -11.01
C SER A 55 9.51 0.57 -11.50
N GLY A 56 8.28 1.05 -11.55
CA GLY A 56 7.12 0.24 -11.95
C GLY A 56 6.68 -0.84 -10.96
N VAL A 57 7.14 -0.79 -9.71
CA VAL A 57 6.80 -1.82 -8.71
C VAL A 57 5.31 -1.89 -8.41
N PHE A 58 4.63 -0.75 -8.37
CA PHE A 58 3.20 -0.72 -8.08
C PHE A 58 2.40 -1.33 -9.23
N GLY A 59 1.65 -2.37 -8.94
CA GLY A 59 0.89 -3.16 -9.93
C GLY A 59 1.68 -4.31 -10.57
N ARG A 60 2.95 -4.48 -10.22
CA ARG A 60 3.81 -5.53 -10.78
C ARG A 60 3.63 -6.85 -10.02
N PRO A 61 3.58 -8.00 -10.73
CA PRO A 61 3.68 -9.30 -10.06
C PRO A 61 5.00 -9.44 -9.31
N ALA A 62 4.94 -9.94 -8.07
CA ALA A 62 6.12 -10.14 -7.25
C ALA A 62 7.06 -11.20 -7.84
N GLY A 63 8.36 -10.99 -7.69
CA GLY A 63 9.35 -11.97 -8.13
C GLY A 63 9.57 -12.06 -9.64
N THR A 64 9.22 -11.03 -10.41
CA THR A 64 9.20 -11.10 -11.88
C THR A 64 10.20 -10.20 -12.59
N VAL A 65 10.97 -9.38 -11.88
CA VAL A 65 11.95 -8.52 -12.54
C VAL A 65 13.09 -9.36 -13.12
N ALA A 66 13.31 -9.19 -14.42
CA ALA A 66 14.37 -9.90 -15.12
C ALA A 66 15.76 -9.57 -14.52
N GLY A 67 16.55 -10.62 -14.29
CA GLY A 67 17.93 -10.48 -13.78
C GLY A 67 18.02 -10.16 -12.27
N ALA A 68 16.91 -9.91 -11.59
CA ALA A 68 16.92 -9.69 -10.15
C ALA A 68 17.09 -11.01 -9.39
N ARG A 69 17.71 -10.92 -8.22
CA ARG A 69 17.86 -12.05 -7.32
C ARG A 69 16.67 -12.10 -6.37
N TYR A 70 15.96 -13.22 -6.39
CA TYR A 70 14.82 -13.45 -5.52
C TYR A 70 15.00 -14.70 -4.67
N SER A 71 14.45 -14.69 -3.47
CA SER A 71 14.22 -15.92 -2.72
C SER A 71 13.22 -16.82 -3.46
N LYS A 72 13.27 -18.12 -3.20
CA LYS A 72 12.25 -19.05 -3.72
C LYS A 72 10.85 -18.66 -3.27
N ALA A 73 10.73 -18.20 -2.01
CA ALA A 73 9.46 -17.74 -1.46
C ALA A 73 8.88 -16.56 -2.26
N MET A 74 9.70 -15.60 -2.65
CA MET A 74 9.26 -14.46 -3.45
C MET A 74 8.82 -14.88 -4.84
N THR A 75 9.61 -15.70 -5.51
CA THR A 75 9.29 -16.19 -6.85
C THR A 75 8.01 -17.03 -6.88
N ALA A 76 7.75 -17.80 -5.83
CA ALA A 76 6.57 -18.65 -5.70
C ALA A 76 5.36 -17.95 -5.08
N SER A 77 5.47 -16.67 -4.68
CA SER A 77 4.45 -16.00 -3.87
C SER A 77 3.11 -15.80 -4.58
N GLY A 78 3.11 -15.60 -5.88
CA GLY A 78 1.90 -15.30 -6.65
C GLY A 78 1.26 -13.95 -6.29
N MET A 79 1.95 -13.11 -5.52
CA MET A 79 1.45 -11.80 -5.12
C MET A 79 1.61 -10.78 -6.24
N THR A 80 0.75 -9.78 -6.22
CA THR A 80 0.91 -8.54 -6.98
C THR A 80 1.10 -7.39 -6.01
N TRP A 81 2.05 -6.52 -6.31
CA TRP A 81 2.33 -5.36 -5.46
C TRP A 81 1.26 -4.29 -5.66
N ASP A 82 0.40 -4.16 -4.69
CA ASP A 82 -0.58 -3.10 -4.57
C ASP A 82 -0.44 -2.42 -3.20
N GLU A 83 -1.35 -1.52 -2.87
CA GLU A 83 -1.30 -0.80 -1.60
C GLU A 83 -1.37 -1.74 -0.39
N GLN A 84 -2.24 -2.73 -0.44
CA GLN A 84 -2.43 -3.68 0.66
C GLN A 84 -1.25 -4.63 0.82
N THR A 85 -0.75 -5.20 -0.26
CA THR A 85 0.37 -6.15 -0.21
C THR A 85 1.67 -5.45 0.12
N LEU A 86 1.90 -4.24 -0.36
CA LEU A 86 3.05 -3.42 0.03
C LEU A 86 2.99 -3.05 1.50
N ASP A 87 1.84 -2.61 2.00
CA ASP A 87 1.68 -2.25 3.41
C ASP A 87 1.94 -3.44 4.33
N ALA A 88 1.37 -4.59 4.03
CA ALA A 88 1.58 -5.82 4.79
C ALA A 88 3.05 -6.27 4.76
N PHE A 89 3.66 -6.30 3.59
CA PHE A 89 5.05 -6.73 3.41
C PHE A 89 6.04 -5.79 4.12
N LEU A 90 5.87 -4.48 3.99
CA LEU A 90 6.73 -3.49 4.65
C LEU A 90 6.54 -3.47 6.17
N THR A 91 5.41 -3.92 6.67
CA THR A 91 5.20 -4.07 8.12
C THR A 91 6.13 -5.11 8.71
N GLU A 92 6.18 -6.29 8.10
CA GLU A 92 7.04 -7.39 8.53
C GLU A 92 7.23 -8.40 7.38
N PRO A 93 8.28 -8.23 6.56
CA PRO A 93 8.46 -9.05 5.36
C PRO A 93 8.51 -10.55 5.65
N THR A 94 9.22 -10.97 6.68
CA THR A 94 9.41 -12.38 7.02
C THR A 94 8.15 -13.07 7.54
N ARG A 95 7.20 -12.31 8.05
CA ARG A 95 5.90 -12.83 8.48
C ARG A 95 4.97 -13.05 7.30
N VAL A 96 4.91 -12.07 6.38
CA VAL A 96 4.06 -12.14 5.18
C VAL A 96 4.58 -13.19 4.22
N LEU A 97 5.89 -13.28 4.09
CA LEU A 97 6.55 -14.19 3.15
C LEU A 97 7.70 -14.91 3.84
N PRO A 98 7.41 -15.98 4.60
CA PRO A 98 8.46 -16.78 5.22
C PRO A 98 9.47 -17.27 4.17
N GLY A 99 10.76 -17.10 4.45
CA GLY A 99 11.84 -17.43 3.51
C GLY A 99 12.29 -16.28 2.62
N THR A 100 11.65 -15.11 2.70
CA THR A 100 12.17 -13.92 2.01
C THR A 100 13.53 -13.50 2.57
N THR A 101 14.39 -13.00 1.68
CA THR A 101 15.71 -12.47 2.05
C THR A 101 15.67 -11.02 2.50
N MET A 102 14.59 -10.30 2.24
CA MET A 102 14.41 -8.94 2.71
C MET A 102 13.94 -8.94 4.17
N ALA A 103 14.75 -8.37 5.07
CA ALA A 103 14.42 -8.26 6.49
C ALA A 103 14.08 -6.83 6.94
N ALA A 104 14.37 -5.83 6.13
CA ALA A 104 14.06 -4.44 6.43
C ALA A 104 12.55 -4.21 6.52
N ARG A 105 12.11 -3.41 7.49
CA ARG A 105 10.69 -3.16 7.77
C ARG A 105 10.44 -1.72 8.15
N LEU A 106 9.19 -1.28 7.96
CA LEU A 106 8.68 0.02 8.39
C LEU A 106 7.52 -0.20 9.36
N PRO A 107 7.76 -0.24 10.68
CA PRO A 107 6.70 -0.51 11.64
C PRO A 107 5.71 0.64 11.79
N ASN A 108 6.09 1.88 11.48
CA ASN A 108 5.21 3.04 11.58
C ASN A 108 4.25 3.09 10.37
N PRO A 109 2.91 3.05 10.60
CA PRO A 109 1.94 3.06 9.49
C PRO A 109 2.02 4.30 8.61
N ARG A 110 2.33 5.47 9.17
CA ARG A 110 2.48 6.70 8.39
C ARG A 110 3.69 6.63 7.47
N ASP A 111 4.81 6.10 7.96
CA ASP A 111 6.01 5.90 7.13
C ASP A 111 5.71 4.98 5.95
N ARG A 112 4.98 3.89 6.18
CA ARG A 112 4.56 2.98 5.10
C ARG A 112 3.67 3.68 4.09
N ALA A 113 2.65 4.40 4.53
CA ALA A 113 1.76 5.15 3.63
C ALA A 113 2.53 6.14 2.76
N ASP A 114 3.47 6.86 3.34
CA ASP A 114 4.29 7.84 2.62
C ASP A 114 5.24 7.18 1.61
N VAL A 115 5.90 6.09 2.00
CA VAL A 115 6.76 5.32 1.08
C VAL A 115 5.95 4.71 -0.06
N ILE A 116 4.78 4.14 0.22
CA ILE A 116 3.90 3.58 -0.81
C ILE A 116 3.44 4.68 -1.78
N ALA A 117 3.08 5.86 -1.28
CA ALA A 117 2.75 7.00 -2.12
C ALA A 117 3.92 7.38 -3.05
N TYR A 118 5.14 7.36 -2.54
CA TYR A 118 6.33 7.57 -3.35
C TYR A 118 6.53 6.48 -4.41
N LEU A 119 6.39 5.22 -4.04
CA LEU A 119 6.52 4.09 -4.98
C LEU A 119 5.52 4.16 -6.12
N LYS A 120 4.31 4.66 -5.88
CA LYS A 120 3.31 4.90 -6.93
C LYS A 120 3.78 5.90 -7.98
N THR A 121 4.68 6.81 -7.63
CA THR A 121 5.24 7.79 -8.57
C THR A 121 6.32 7.22 -9.46
N LEU A 122 6.85 6.04 -9.15
CA LEU A 122 7.91 5.37 -9.90
C LEU A 122 7.31 4.54 -11.05
N ALA A 123 6.75 5.21 -12.04
CA ALA A 123 6.15 4.55 -13.19
C ALA A 123 7.19 3.73 -13.97
N SER A 124 6.73 2.66 -14.63
CA SER A 124 7.53 1.98 -15.66
C SER A 124 7.80 2.94 -16.82
N PRO A 125 9.01 2.91 -17.39
CA PRO A 125 9.30 3.68 -18.59
C PRO A 125 8.49 3.23 -19.79
#